data_aa5c579315b54642963a0b99fb802e40
#
_entry.id   aa5c579315b54642963a0b99fb802e40
#
_cell.length_a   1.000
_cell.length_b   1.000
_cell.length_c   1.000
_cell.angle_alpha   90.00
_cell.angle_beta   90.00
_cell.angle_gamma   90.00
#
_symmetry.space_group_name_H-M   'P 1'
#
loop_
_entity.id
_entity.type
_entity.pdbx_description
1 polymer ?
#
loop_
_entity_poly.entity_id
_entity_poly.type
_entity_poly.pdbx_seq_one_letter_code
_entity_poly.pdbx_strand_id
1 'polypeptide(L)'
;MCIIAVKPAGVKMPATKTIENCWYNNPDGAGFMYAKESSVYIEKGFMKLKSLKVALKKVEKKVDVVNTPIILHFRITTSGGTSPENCHPFPITEKLPLLQMRKSKAPLAVAHNGIIDIKPSKKDISDT
;
A
#
# COMPACT_ATOMS: atom_id res chain seq x y z
N MET A 1 -9.73 -6.64 -10.07
CA MET A 1 -9.55 -5.32 -9.42
C MET A 1 -8.83 -5.48 -8.10
N CYS A 2 -8.02 -4.49 -7.70
CA CYS A 2 -7.33 -4.50 -6.41
C CYS A 2 -8.32 -4.32 -5.24
N ILE A 3 -7.85 -4.52 -4.01
CA ILE A 3 -8.63 -4.24 -2.79
C ILE A 3 -7.94 -3.09 -2.05
N ILE A 4 -8.71 -2.10 -1.64
CA ILE A 4 -8.28 -1.05 -0.72
C ILE A 4 -9.09 -1.19 0.56
N ALA A 5 -8.40 -1.39 1.69
CA ALA A 5 -9.00 -1.39 3.00
C ALA A 5 -8.62 -0.10 3.74
N VAL A 6 -9.61 0.69 4.10
CA VAL A 6 -9.44 1.96 4.81
C VAL A 6 -9.81 1.77 6.28
N LYS A 7 -8.85 2.04 7.14
CA LYS A 7 -9.06 2.12 8.60
C LYS A 7 -8.98 3.60 9.03
N PRO A 8 -10.09 4.27 9.27
CA PRO A 8 -10.08 5.65 9.74
C PRO A 8 -9.56 5.78 11.18
N ALA A 9 -9.29 7.01 11.62
CA ALA A 9 -9.03 7.28 13.03
C ALA A 9 -10.24 6.91 13.90
N GLY A 10 -9.98 6.44 15.11
CA GLY A 10 -11.02 6.01 16.05
C GLY A 10 -11.53 4.58 15.83
N VAL A 11 -11.02 3.87 14.83
CA VAL A 11 -11.41 2.49 14.49
C VAL A 11 -10.24 1.53 14.71
N LYS A 12 -10.53 0.37 15.27
CA LYS A 12 -9.53 -0.70 15.44
C LYS A 12 -9.04 -1.25 14.11
N MET A 13 -7.86 -1.85 14.11
CA MET A 13 -7.35 -2.58 12.94
C MET A 13 -8.34 -3.68 12.51
N PRO A 14 -8.45 -3.93 11.20
CA PRO A 14 -9.18 -5.11 10.71
C PRO A 14 -8.66 -6.39 11.37
N ALA A 15 -9.56 -7.33 11.62
CA ALA A 15 -9.17 -8.64 12.13
C ALA A 15 -8.15 -9.31 11.19
N THR A 16 -7.24 -10.10 11.76
CA THR A 16 -6.24 -10.86 10.98
C THR A 16 -6.88 -11.66 9.85
N LYS A 17 -8.03 -12.28 10.11
CA LYS A 17 -8.79 -13.04 9.11
C LYS A 17 -9.22 -12.18 7.91
N THR A 18 -9.62 -10.93 8.15
CA THR A 18 -9.98 -9.99 7.08
C THR A 18 -8.77 -9.67 6.21
N ILE A 19 -7.62 -9.39 6.81
CA ILE A 19 -6.36 -9.14 6.10
C ILE A 19 -5.94 -10.36 5.26
N GLU A 20 -6.05 -11.55 5.84
CA GLU A 20 -5.77 -12.81 5.14
C GLU A 20 -6.72 -13.02 3.95
N ASN A 21 -8.01 -12.78 4.11
CA ASN A 21 -8.97 -12.89 3.02
C ASN A 21 -8.66 -11.90 1.88
N CYS A 22 -8.30 -10.66 2.21
CA CYS A 22 -7.86 -9.68 1.20
C CYS A 22 -6.63 -10.17 0.44
N TRP A 23 -5.65 -10.72 1.15
CA TRP A 23 -4.46 -11.28 0.55
C TRP A 23 -4.76 -12.46 -0.38
N TYR A 24 -5.55 -13.44 0.07
CA TYR A 24 -5.85 -14.63 -0.75
C TYR A 24 -6.67 -14.31 -2.00
N ASN A 25 -7.49 -13.27 -1.96
CA ASN A 25 -8.20 -12.79 -3.15
C ASN A 25 -7.31 -11.97 -4.10
N ASN A 26 -6.28 -11.29 -3.57
CA ASN A 26 -5.39 -10.39 -4.31
C ASN A 26 -3.92 -10.61 -3.89
N PRO A 27 -3.28 -11.72 -4.36
CA PRO A 27 -1.99 -12.15 -3.82
C PRO A 27 -0.77 -11.59 -4.57
N ASP A 28 -0.94 -10.67 -5.51
CA ASP A 28 0.14 -10.16 -6.37
C ASP A 28 0.98 -9.05 -5.71
N GLY A 29 0.83 -8.92 -4.41
CA GLY A 29 1.58 -7.98 -3.58
C GLY A 29 0.69 -7.04 -2.80
N ALA A 30 1.25 -6.46 -1.76
CA ALA A 30 0.54 -5.52 -0.90
C ALA A 30 1.43 -4.38 -0.42
N GLY A 31 0.79 -3.37 0.12
CA GLY A 31 1.42 -2.28 0.82
C GLY A 31 0.41 -1.56 1.71
N PHE A 32 0.92 -0.67 2.52
CA PHE A 32 0.08 0.19 3.36
C PHE A 32 0.72 1.55 3.57
N MET A 33 -0.11 2.49 3.97
CA MET A 33 0.33 3.80 4.41
C MET A 33 -0.42 4.21 5.68
N TYR A 34 0.22 5.03 6.49
CA TYR A 34 -0.37 5.60 7.69
C TYR A 34 0.07 7.05 7.91
N ALA A 35 -0.82 7.85 8.49
CA ALA A 35 -0.56 9.24 8.78
C ALA A 35 0.09 9.39 10.17
N LYS A 36 1.16 10.17 10.27
CA LYS A 36 1.81 10.53 11.52
C LYS A 36 2.52 11.88 11.35
N GLU A 37 2.28 12.81 12.29
CA GLU A 37 2.99 14.10 12.36
C GLU A 37 3.01 14.86 11.02
N SER A 38 1.85 15.10 10.43
CA SER A 38 1.71 15.84 9.16
C SER A 38 2.40 15.18 7.96
N SER A 39 2.71 13.89 8.05
CA SER A 39 3.32 13.10 6.97
C SER A 39 2.61 11.78 6.80
N VAL A 40 2.76 11.21 5.61
CA VAL A 40 2.33 9.85 5.29
C VAL A 40 3.54 8.96 5.20
N TYR A 41 3.55 7.90 5.98
CA TYR A 41 4.56 6.84 5.94
C TYR A 41 4.04 5.70 5.07
N ILE A 42 4.88 5.24 4.16
CA ILE A 42 4.55 4.23 3.15
C ILE A 42 5.45 3.02 3.35
N GLU A 43 4.86 1.84 3.40
CA GLU A 43 5.56 0.57 3.26
C GLU A 43 4.84 -0.28 2.22
N LYS A 44 5.55 -0.78 1.21
CA LYS A 44 4.98 -1.53 0.09
C LYS A 44 5.89 -2.62 -0.44
N GLY A 45 5.41 -3.36 -1.42
CA GLY A 45 6.18 -4.42 -2.05
C GLY A 45 6.25 -5.68 -1.19
N PHE A 46 5.23 -5.93 -0.36
CA PHE A 46 5.10 -7.19 0.35
C PHE A 46 4.61 -8.26 -0.60
N MET A 47 5.49 -9.19 -0.95
CA MET A 47 5.19 -10.32 -1.84
C MET A 47 4.84 -11.60 -1.08
N LYS A 48 4.81 -11.54 0.25
CA LYS A 48 4.42 -12.63 1.16
C LYS A 48 3.55 -12.10 2.28
N LEU A 49 2.44 -12.78 2.56
CA LEU A 49 1.52 -12.43 3.65
C LEU A 49 2.21 -12.32 5.01
N LYS A 50 3.13 -13.24 5.30
CA LYS A 50 3.90 -13.23 6.56
C LYS A 50 4.66 -11.91 6.74
N SER A 51 5.32 -11.43 5.70
CA SER A 51 6.08 -10.16 5.75
C SER A 51 5.17 -8.95 5.96
N LEU A 52 4.01 -8.90 5.32
CA LEU A 52 3.01 -7.87 5.56
C LEU A 52 2.53 -7.88 7.01
N LYS A 53 2.17 -9.05 7.55
CA LYS A 53 1.70 -9.19 8.93
C LYS A 53 2.74 -8.74 9.95
N VAL A 54 4.01 -9.07 9.74
CA VAL A 54 5.12 -8.62 10.59
C VAL A 54 5.26 -7.10 10.55
N ALA A 55 5.19 -6.49 9.36
CA ALA A 55 5.29 -5.04 9.20
C ALA A 55 4.13 -4.31 9.88
N LEU A 56 2.90 -4.78 9.73
CA LEU A 56 1.73 -4.21 10.39
C LEU A 56 1.86 -4.26 11.92
N LYS A 57 2.29 -5.38 12.48
CA LYS A 57 2.54 -5.49 13.94
C LYS A 57 3.62 -4.51 14.43
N LYS A 58 4.64 -4.22 13.62
CA LYS A 58 5.64 -3.20 13.96
C LYS A 58 5.04 -1.80 13.99
N VAL A 59 4.14 -1.48 13.07
CA VAL A 59 3.43 -0.18 13.07
C VAL A 59 2.53 -0.07 14.29
N GLU A 60 1.78 -1.11 14.64
CA GLU A 60 0.91 -1.12 15.83
C GLU A 60 1.67 -0.81 17.13
N LYS A 61 2.96 -1.13 17.19
CA LYS A 61 3.85 -0.81 18.34
C LYS A 61 4.43 0.62 18.29
N LYS A 62 4.40 1.28 17.14
CA LYS A 62 5.03 2.59 16.93
C LYS A 62 4.06 3.75 16.99
N VAL A 63 2.79 3.51 16.79
CA VAL A 63 1.75 4.54 16.71
C VAL A 63 0.54 4.15 17.57
N ASP A 64 -0.27 5.12 17.94
CA ASP A 64 -1.61 4.86 18.45
C ASP A 64 -2.49 4.38 17.29
N VAL A 65 -2.51 3.06 17.10
CA VAL A 65 -3.12 2.43 15.93
C VAL A 65 -4.62 2.69 15.82
N VAL A 66 -5.31 2.90 16.95
CA VAL A 66 -6.75 3.23 16.94
C VAL A 66 -6.97 4.61 16.32
N ASN A 67 -6.21 5.60 16.74
CA ASN A 67 -6.37 6.98 16.30
C ASN A 67 -5.55 7.33 15.03
N THR A 68 -4.73 6.42 14.54
CA THR A 68 -3.94 6.62 13.31
C THR A 68 -4.71 6.10 12.11
N PRO A 69 -5.04 6.92 11.10
CA PRO A 69 -5.59 6.43 9.83
C PRO A 69 -4.58 5.53 9.12
N ILE A 70 -5.04 4.37 8.65
CA ILE A 70 -4.23 3.41 7.90
C ILE A 70 -4.99 2.96 6.66
N ILE A 71 -4.30 2.90 5.54
CA ILE A 71 -4.83 2.37 4.28
C ILE A 71 -3.95 1.20 3.85
N LEU A 72 -4.59 0.05 3.60
CA LEU A 72 -3.95 -1.14 3.05
C LEU A 72 -4.38 -1.32 1.59
N HIS A 73 -3.47 -1.74 0.75
CA HIS A 73 -3.74 -2.07 -0.65
C HIS A 73 -3.26 -3.49 -0.95
N PHE A 74 -4.13 -4.28 -1.56
CA PHE A 74 -3.85 -5.64 -2.02
C PHE A 74 -4.00 -5.68 -3.53
N ARG A 75 -2.92 -6.03 -4.21
CA ARG A 75 -2.81 -5.93 -5.65
C ARG A 75 -3.28 -7.21 -6.34
N ILE A 76 -4.01 -7.02 -7.44
CA ILE A 76 -4.08 -8.00 -8.52
C ILE A 76 -3.52 -7.32 -9.78
N THR A 77 -2.58 -7.98 -10.45
CA THR A 77 -1.86 -7.40 -11.57
C THR A 77 -2.76 -7.33 -12.80
N THR A 78 -2.96 -6.11 -13.28
CA THR A 78 -3.67 -5.83 -14.55
C THR A 78 -2.75 -5.16 -15.56
N SER A 79 -1.75 -4.41 -15.10
CA SER A 79 -0.72 -3.76 -15.92
C SER A 79 0.58 -3.61 -15.14
N GLY A 80 1.70 -3.38 -15.83
CA GLY A 80 2.99 -3.06 -15.23
C GLY A 80 3.74 -4.23 -14.58
N GLY A 81 3.36 -5.48 -14.83
CA GLY A 81 4.02 -6.65 -14.26
C GLY A 81 3.85 -6.82 -12.74
N THR A 82 4.21 -7.99 -12.23
CA THR A 82 4.14 -8.31 -10.80
C THR A 82 5.50 -8.09 -10.15
N SER A 83 5.74 -6.90 -9.63
CA SER A 83 6.98 -6.55 -8.93
C SER A 83 6.70 -5.74 -7.65
N PRO A 84 7.59 -5.79 -6.65
CA PRO A 84 7.44 -5.04 -5.41
C PRO A 84 7.30 -3.54 -5.62
N GLU A 85 8.01 -2.96 -6.58
CA GLU A 85 8.01 -1.53 -6.90
C GLU A 85 6.66 -1.05 -7.38
N ASN A 86 5.91 -1.90 -8.07
CA ASN A 86 4.58 -1.61 -8.61
C ASN A 86 3.45 -1.78 -7.59
N CYS A 87 3.73 -2.20 -6.36
CA CYS A 87 2.73 -2.22 -5.31
C CYS A 87 2.37 -0.80 -4.85
N HIS A 88 1.10 -0.57 -4.56
CA HIS A 88 0.63 0.64 -3.90
C HIS A 88 0.88 0.59 -2.38
N PRO A 89 0.85 1.73 -1.66
CA PRO A 89 0.64 3.09 -2.19
C PRO A 89 1.88 3.73 -2.80
N PHE A 90 1.68 4.87 -3.47
CA PHE A 90 2.77 5.68 -4.03
C PHE A 90 2.81 7.07 -3.38
N PRO A 91 4.00 7.64 -3.12
CA PRO A 91 4.12 9.06 -2.82
C PRO A 91 3.75 9.88 -4.06
N ILE A 92 3.16 11.06 -3.86
CA ILE A 92 2.93 12.00 -4.98
C ILE A 92 4.24 12.71 -5.27
N THR A 93 4.88 12.33 -6.38
CA THR A 93 6.19 12.85 -6.80
C THR A 93 6.45 12.53 -8.28
N GLU A 94 7.23 13.36 -8.95
CA GLU A 94 7.74 13.11 -10.31
C GLU A 94 9.05 12.29 -10.31
N LYS A 95 9.65 12.07 -9.14
CA LYS A 95 10.94 11.39 -9.01
C LYS A 95 10.75 9.87 -9.01
N LEU A 96 11.04 9.22 -10.14
CA LEU A 96 10.92 7.76 -10.29
C LEU A 96 11.59 6.94 -9.18
N PRO A 97 12.81 7.26 -8.70
CA PRO A 97 13.41 6.51 -7.59
C PRO A 97 12.57 6.51 -6.32
N LEU A 98 11.87 7.61 -6.01
CA LEU A 98 11.00 7.69 -4.84
C LEU A 98 9.73 6.85 -5.03
N LEU A 99 9.19 6.78 -6.25
CA LEU A 99 8.04 5.93 -6.58
C LEU A 99 8.35 4.44 -6.39
N GLN A 100 9.60 4.04 -6.63
CA GLN A 100 10.05 2.65 -6.52
C GLN A 100 10.47 2.24 -5.09
N MET A 101 10.63 3.19 -4.18
CA MET A 101 11.03 2.88 -2.80
C MET A 101 9.97 2.05 -2.08
N ARG A 102 10.43 1.01 -1.39
CA ARG A 102 9.56 0.13 -0.59
C ARG A 102 9.18 0.72 0.76
N LYS A 103 10.02 1.62 1.28
CA LYS A 103 9.74 2.44 2.47
C LYS A 103 10.04 3.89 2.16
N SER A 104 9.07 4.76 2.41
CA SER A 104 9.22 6.19 2.17
C SER A 104 8.33 7.01 3.10
N LYS A 105 8.57 8.31 3.10
CA LYS A 105 7.77 9.31 3.80
C LYS A 105 7.49 10.45 2.82
N ALA A 106 6.27 10.92 2.79
CA ALA A 106 5.84 11.99 1.89
C ALA A 106 4.77 12.87 2.54
N PRO A 107 4.59 14.11 2.07
CA PRO A 107 3.46 14.94 2.50
C PRO A 107 2.11 14.37 2.05
N LEU A 108 2.09 13.70 0.91
CA LEU A 108 0.89 13.15 0.28
C LEU A 108 1.22 11.83 -0.41
N ALA A 109 0.28 10.89 -0.33
CA ALA A 109 0.39 9.59 -1.01
C ALA A 109 -0.97 9.15 -1.55
N VAL A 110 -0.96 8.24 -2.53
CA VAL A 110 -2.15 7.72 -3.19
C VAL A 110 -2.13 6.19 -3.24
N ALA A 111 -3.29 5.59 -3.03
CA ALA A 111 -3.60 4.22 -3.41
C ALA A 111 -4.78 4.25 -4.38
N HIS A 112 -4.68 3.51 -5.48
CA HIS A 112 -5.69 3.51 -6.53
C HIS A 112 -6.19 2.08 -6.78
N ASN A 113 -7.48 1.97 -7.04
CA ASN A 113 -8.12 0.73 -7.46
C ASN A 113 -8.91 1.00 -8.74
N GLY A 114 -8.43 0.47 -9.85
CA GLY A 114 -9.00 0.68 -11.18
C GLY A 114 -7.91 0.72 -12.25
N ILE A 115 -8.26 1.22 -13.40
CA ILE A 115 -7.36 1.45 -14.54
C ILE A 115 -7.42 2.94 -14.87
N ILE A 116 -6.26 3.57 -14.94
CA ILE A 116 -6.14 4.95 -15.43
C ILE A 116 -5.83 4.87 -16.93
N ASP A 117 -6.66 5.49 -17.76
CA ASP A 117 -6.49 5.50 -19.21
C ASP A 117 -5.37 6.47 -19.65
N ILE A 118 -4.17 6.19 -19.13
CA ILE A 118 -2.93 6.89 -19.48
C ILE A 118 -1.91 5.83 -19.88
N LYS A 119 -1.28 6.01 -21.03
CA LYS A 119 -0.18 5.13 -21.44
C LYS A 119 1.05 5.42 -20.58
N PRO A 120 1.53 4.47 -19.76
CA PRO A 120 2.74 4.65 -18.99
C PRO A 120 3.94 4.84 -19.94
N SER A 121 4.93 5.61 -19.49
CA SER A 121 6.14 5.91 -20.28
C SER A 121 7.01 4.66 -20.56
N LYS A 122 6.82 3.59 -19.78
CA LYS A 122 7.52 2.30 -19.92
C LYS A 122 6.54 1.14 -19.67
N LYS A 123 6.74 0.01 -20.37
CA LYS A 123 5.87 -1.17 -20.28
C LYS A 123 5.75 -1.79 -18.89
N ASP A 124 6.80 -1.68 -18.09
CA ASP A 124 6.89 -2.33 -16.76
C ASP A 124 6.46 -1.42 -15.59
N ILE A 125 5.92 -0.24 -15.90
CA ILE A 125 5.43 0.73 -14.90
C ILE A 125 3.91 0.62 -14.80
N SER A 126 3.40 0.70 -13.56
CA SER A 126 1.96 0.79 -13.29
C SER A 126 1.36 2.06 -13.91
N ASP A 127 0.08 2.02 -14.25
CA ASP A 127 -0.71 3.17 -14.71
C ASP A 127 -0.96 4.23 -13.61
N THR A 128 -0.65 3.91 -12.38
CA THR A 128 -0.69 4.86 -11.24
C THR A 128 0.69 5.51 -10.95
#